data_e874e974fcbd97097812c2a9e1ad7ef8
#
_entry.id   e874e974fcbd97097812c2a9e1ad7ef8
#
_cell.length_a   1.000
_cell.length_b   1.000
_cell.length_c   1.000
_cell.angle_alpha   90.00
_cell.angle_beta   90.00
_cell.angle_gamma   90.00
#
_symmetry.space_group_name_H-M   'P 1'
#
loop_
_entity.id
_entity.type
_entity.pdbx_description
1 polymer ?
#
loop_
_entity_poly.entity_id
_entity_poly.type
_entity_poly.pdbx_seq_one_letter_code
_entity_poly.pdbx_strand_id
1 'polypeptide(L)'
;LNATLDAVNLNEVRCLILTGAGQKSFVAGADIAEMSTLTKAEGEAFGKKGNDIFRKLETFPIPVIAAVNGFALGGGCEISMSCDIRICSENAVFGQPEAGLGITPGFGGTQRLARVIPVGMAKQMIYTARNIKAADAYRIGLVNEVYSAEVDADGNVVKSAQEVMLAAAQKMAATIAKNAPIAVRNCKKAINEGLDADMDQAVVIEEKLFGDCFETEDQKYGMAFFLDKNKEKVKEPFKNC
;
A
#
# COMPACT_ATOMS: atom_id res chain seq x y z
N LEU A 1 5.14 4.53 -13.50
CA LEU A 1 4.70 4.87 -12.16
C LEU A 1 4.95 6.33 -11.81
N ASN A 2 6.21 6.84 -11.93
CA ASN A 2 6.52 8.21 -11.54
C ASN A 2 5.64 9.24 -12.26
N ALA A 3 5.60 9.20 -13.61
CA ALA A 3 4.75 10.10 -14.41
C ALA A 3 3.26 9.98 -14.07
N THR A 4 2.78 8.78 -13.73
CA THR A 4 1.39 8.56 -13.32
C THR A 4 1.10 9.25 -11.99
N LEU A 5 2.01 9.14 -11.00
CA LEU A 5 1.86 9.83 -9.72
C LEU A 5 1.88 11.36 -9.88
N ASP A 6 2.74 11.88 -10.77
CA ASP A 6 2.80 13.31 -11.07
C ASP A 6 1.51 13.85 -11.71
N ALA A 7 0.80 13.01 -12.45
CA ALA A 7 -0.42 13.39 -13.16
C ALA A 7 -1.71 13.29 -12.29
N VAL A 8 -1.61 12.81 -11.05
CA VAL A 8 -2.81 12.65 -10.17
C VAL A 8 -3.33 14.02 -9.73
N ASN A 9 -4.59 14.31 -10.05
CA ASN A 9 -5.29 15.49 -9.52
C ASN A 9 -5.80 15.22 -8.11
N LEU A 10 -5.10 15.71 -7.10
CA LEU A 10 -5.43 15.51 -5.67
C LEU A 10 -6.74 16.17 -5.24
N ASN A 11 -7.34 17.05 -6.05
CA ASN A 11 -8.66 17.61 -5.77
C ASN A 11 -9.80 16.66 -6.14
N GLU A 12 -9.55 15.73 -7.06
CA GLU A 12 -10.54 14.78 -7.58
C GLU A 12 -10.32 13.36 -7.05
N VAL A 13 -9.06 12.94 -6.97
CA VAL A 13 -8.67 11.58 -6.55
C VAL A 13 -8.51 11.52 -5.03
N ARG A 14 -9.15 10.52 -4.40
CA ARG A 14 -9.15 10.33 -2.94
C ARG A 14 -8.36 9.12 -2.47
N CYS A 15 -8.17 8.14 -3.36
CA CYS A 15 -7.44 6.91 -3.08
C CYS A 15 -6.94 6.32 -4.39
N LEU A 16 -5.77 5.68 -4.38
CA LEU A 16 -5.23 4.93 -5.50
C LEU A 16 -5.33 3.44 -5.24
N ILE A 17 -5.56 2.66 -6.30
CA ILE A 17 -5.44 1.21 -6.26
C ILE A 17 -4.35 0.82 -7.25
N LEU A 18 -3.31 0.16 -6.77
CA LEU A 18 -2.25 -0.43 -7.57
C LEU A 18 -2.48 -1.92 -7.72
N THR A 19 -2.54 -2.42 -8.95
CA THR A 19 -2.70 -3.85 -9.24
C THR A 19 -1.91 -4.25 -10.48
N GLY A 20 -1.62 -5.53 -10.64
CA GLY A 20 -0.94 -6.06 -11.82
C GLY A 20 -1.88 -6.22 -13.01
N ALA A 21 -1.38 -6.00 -14.22
CA ALA A 21 -2.10 -6.33 -15.44
C ALA A 21 -2.15 -7.86 -15.65
N GLY A 22 -3.32 -8.38 -16.03
CA GLY A 22 -3.51 -9.81 -16.24
C GLY A 22 -3.70 -10.61 -14.94
N GLN A 23 -3.47 -11.94 -15.00
CA GLN A 23 -3.86 -12.86 -13.93
C GLN A 23 -2.70 -13.51 -13.18
N LYS A 24 -1.47 -13.43 -13.70
CA LYS A 24 -0.33 -14.18 -13.16
C LYS A 24 0.49 -13.40 -12.14
N SER A 25 0.70 -12.12 -12.38
CA SER A 25 1.64 -11.35 -11.59
C SER A 25 1.07 -9.99 -11.22
N PHE A 26 1.34 -9.58 -10.00
CA PHE A 26 1.26 -8.19 -9.60
C PHE A 26 2.46 -7.43 -10.18
N VAL A 27 3.66 -7.73 -9.70
CA VAL A 27 4.96 -7.31 -10.25
C VAL A 27 5.98 -8.40 -9.93
N ALA A 28 6.60 -8.97 -10.96
CA ALA A 28 7.50 -10.12 -10.78
C ALA A 28 8.97 -9.75 -10.50
N GLY A 29 9.27 -8.48 -10.31
CA GLY A 29 10.60 -7.95 -10.02
C GLY A 29 11.12 -7.00 -11.08
N ALA A 30 12.38 -6.57 -10.90
CA ALA A 30 13.13 -5.79 -11.89
C ALA A 30 13.70 -6.70 -12.99
N ASP A 31 14.09 -6.11 -14.11
CA ASP A 31 14.73 -6.85 -15.19
C ASP A 31 16.14 -7.30 -14.78
N ILE A 32 16.31 -8.62 -14.63
CA ILE A 32 17.58 -9.21 -14.21
C ILE A 32 18.64 -9.05 -15.31
N ALA A 33 18.24 -9.06 -16.59
CA ALA A 33 19.17 -8.87 -17.68
C ALA A 33 19.75 -7.45 -17.68
N GLU A 34 18.93 -6.42 -17.42
CA GLU A 34 19.39 -5.03 -17.24
C GLU A 34 20.38 -4.91 -16.08
N MET A 35 20.14 -5.63 -14.98
CA MET A 35 21.01 -5.55 -13.79
C MET A 35 22.32 -6.33 -13.92
N SER A 36 22.37 -7.38 -14.75
CA SER A 36 23.47 -8.36 -14.78
C SER A 36 24.84 -7.77 -15.20
N THR A 37 24.84 -6.62 -15.85
CA THR A 37 26.04 -5.96 -16.39
C THR A 37 26.43 -4.69 -15.61
N LEU A 38 25.68 -4.34 -14.58
CA LEU A 38 25.92 -3.10 -13.82
C LEU A 38 27.23 -3.18 -13.02
N THR A 39 27.98 -2.11 -13.08
CA THR A 39 29.07 -1.84 -12.13
C THR A 39 28.53 -1.49 -10.76
N LYS A 40 29.41 -1.42 -9.76
CA LYS A 40 29.00 -1.00 -8.39
C LYS A 40 28.28 0.34 -8.39
N ALA A 41 28.83 1.35 -9.06
CA ALA A 41 28.26 2.69 -9.12
C ALA A 41 26.90 2.73 -9.84
N GLU A 42 26.77 1.98 -10.93
CA GLU A 42 25.48 1.84 -11.63
C GLU A 42 24.45 1.08 -10.81
N GLY A 43 24.85 0.04 -10.09
CA GLY A 43 23.99 -0.68 -9.15
C GLY A 43 23.47 0.22 -8.02
N GLU A 44 24.35 1.06 -7.43
CA GLU A 44 23.94 2.07 -6.44
C GLU A 44 22.95 3.08 -7.03
N ALA A 45 23.19 3.58 -8.26
CA ALA A 45 22.29 4.51 -8.93
C ALA A 45 20.93 3.86 -9.28
N PHE A 46 20.95 2.61 -9.70
CA PHE A 46 19.73 1.82 -9.97
C PHE A 46 18.90 1.63 -8.70
N GLY A 47 19.53 1.22 -7.60
CA GLY A 47 18.88 1.10 -6.30
C GLY A 47 18.31 2.43 -5.80
N LYS A 48 19.06 3.52 -5.95
CA LYS A 48 18.60 4.86 -5.60
C LYS A 48 17.36 5.25 -6.39
N LYS A 49 17.36 5.06 -7.72
CA LYS A 49 16.22 5.38 -8.58
C LYS A 49 14.95 4.62 -8.16
N GLY A 50 15.06 3.33 -7.86
CA GLY A 50 13.95 2.52 -7.37
C GLY A 50 13.44 2.99 -6.01
N ASN A 51 14.36 3.25 -5.07
CA ASN A 51 14.00 3.78 -3.76
C ASN A 51 13.33 5.15 -3.82
N ASP A 52 13.81 6.08 -4.66
CA ASP A 52 13.20 7.40 -4.83
C ASP A 52 11.74 7.27 -5.30
N ILE A 53 11.48 6.40 -6.28
CA ILE A 53 10.12 6.18 -6.81
C ILE A 53 9.21 5.50 -5.77
N PHE A 54 9.72 4.52 -5.03
CA PHE A 54 8.94 3.81 -4.03
C PHE A 54 8.69 4.67 -2.79
N ARG A 55 9.66 5.52 -2.40
CA ARG A 55 9.45 6.50 -1.33
C ARG A 55 8.40 7.55 -1.73
N LYS A 56 8.41 8.01 -2.98
CA LYS A 56 7.36 8.89 -3.51
C LYS A 56 5.96 8.26 -3.43
N LEU A 57 5.84 6.95 -3.71
CA LEU A 57 4.58 6.22 -3.55
C LEU A 57 4.15 6.14 -2.08
N GLU A 58 5.09 5.80 -1.20
CA GLU A 58 4.88 5.67 0.23
C GLU A 58 4.44 6.98 0.89
N THR A 59 5.07 8.10 0.47
CA THR A 59 4.73 9.44 0.96
C THR A 59 3.69 10.16 0.11
N PHE A 60 3.05 9.45 -0.84
CA PHE A 60 2.04 10.05 -1.69
C PHE A 60 0.88 10.60 -0.84
N PRO A 61 0.38 11.82 -1.12
CA PRO A 61 -0.51 12.51 -0.17
C PRO A 61 -1.82 11.79 0.15
N ILE A 62 -2.33 10.95 -0.77
CA ILE A 62 -3.57 10.19 -0.57
C ILE A 62 -3.28 8.71 -0.34
N PRO A 63 -4.20 7.95 0.29
CA PRO A 63 -4.04 6.52 0.49
C PRO A 63 -3.84 5.74 -0.81
N VAL A 64 -2.97 4.72 -0.73
CA VAL A 64 -2.69 3.79 -1.82
C VAL A 64 -2.93 2.36 -1.34
N ILE A 65 -3.76 1.62 -2.06
CA ILE A 65 -4.05 0.21 -1.81
C ILE A 65 -3.31 -0.64 -2.84
N ALA A 66 -2.45 -1.55 -2.39
CA ALA A 66 -1.92 -2.62 -3.23
C ALA A 66 -2.94 -3.78 -3.27
N ALA A 67 -3.51 -4.04 -4.44
CA ALA A 67 -4.36 -5.18 -4.72
C ALA A 67 -3.54 -6.24 -5.48
N VAL A 68 -2.93 -7.16 -4.71
CA VAL A 68 -1.90 -8.08 -5.21
C VAL A 68 -2.56 -9.33 -5.81
N ASN A 69 -2.59 -9.40 -7.13
CA ASN A 69 -3.32 -10.41 -7.92
C ASN A 69 -2.51 -11.65 -8.31
N GLY A 70 -1.26 -11.79 -7.83
CA GLY A 70 -0.38 -12.91 -8.19
C GLY A 70 1.02 -12.74 -7.64
N PHE A 71 2.05 -13.03 -8.43
CA PHE A 71 3.44 -12.91 -7.99
C PHE A 71 3.81 -11.47 -7.67
N ALA A 72 4.29 -11.25 -6.45
CA ALA A 72 4.88 -10.02 -5.93
C ALA A 72 6.29 -10.34 -5.41
N LEU A 73 7.29 -10.35 -6.31
CA LEU A 73 8.63 -10.83 -6.03
C LEU A 73 9.66 -9.72 -6.17
N GLY A 74 10.65 -9.68 -5.28
CA GLY A 74 11.68 -8.66 -5.30
C GLY A 74 11.08 -7.26 -5.30
N GLY A 75 11.40 -6.44 -6.30
CA GLY A 75 10.79 -5.12 -6.51
C GLY A 75 9.27 -5.12 -6.46
N GLY A 76 8.61 -6.23 -6.81
CA GLY A 76 7.16 -6.38 -6.70
C GLY A 76 6.67 -6.49 -5.25
N CYS A 77 7.39 -7.20 -4.41
CA CYS A 77 7.12 -7.21 -2.98
C CYS A 77 7.41 -5.84 -2.36
N GLU A 78 8.51 -5.21 -2.76
CA GLU A 78 8.94 -3.90 -2.27
C GLU A 78 7.95 -2.78 -2.60
N ILE A 79 7.41 -2.73 -3.84
CA ILE A 79 6.40 -1.74 -4.21
C ILE A 79 5.07 -2.00 -3.50
N SER A 80 4.71 -3.27 -3.25
CA SER A 80 3.52 -3.57 -2.46
C SER A 80 3.61 -3.03 -1.03
N MET A 81 4.80 -3.13 -0.43
CA MET A 81 5.08 -2.57 0.91
C MET A 81 5.20 -1.04 0.94
N SER A 82 5.39 -0.42 -0.21
CA SER A 82 5.37 1.06 -0.35
C SER A 82 3.95 1.63 -0.45
N CYS A 83 2.93 0.77 -0.54
CA CYS A 83 1.53 1.15 -0.43
C CYS A 83 1.08 1.11 1.03
N ASP A 84 0.02 1.86 1.38
CA ASP A 84 -0.48 1.95 2.75
C ASP A 84 -1.16 0.66 3.20
N ILE A 85 -1.99 0.10 2.33
CA ILE A 85 -2.79 -1.11 2.60
C ILE A 85 -2.46 -2.15 1.54
N ARG A 86 -2.32 -3.41 1.95
CA ARG A 86 -2.09 -4.57 1.07
C ARG A 86 -3.20 -5.58 1.25
N ILE A 87 -3.92 -5.84 0.17
CA ILE A 87 -4.84 -6.96 0.08
C ILE A 87 -4.41 -7.86 -1.08
N CYS A 88 -4.75 -9.13 -1.04
CA CYS A 88 -4.33 -10.02 -2.11
C CYS A 88 -5.38 -11.08 -2.46
N SER A 89 -5.26 -11.65 -3.66
CA SER A 89 -5.97 -12.86 -4.02
C SER A 89 -5.27 -14.10 -3.43
N GLU A 90 -6.00 -15.17 -3.20
CA GLU A 90 -5.49 -16.43 -2.60
C GLU A 90 -4.32 -17.05 -3.33
N ASN A 91 -4.18 -16.79 -4.64
CA ASN A 91 -3.08 -17.24 -5.47
C ASN A 91 -1.83 -16.34 -5.38
N ALA A 92 -1.87 -15.26 -4.63
CA ALA A 92 -0.73 -14.36 -4.49
C ALA A 92 0.47 -15.04 -3.82
N VAL A 93 1.65 -14.67 -4.28
CA VAL A 93 2.93 -15.19 -3.79
C VAL A 93 3.86 -14.01 -3.56
N PHE A 94 4.41 -13.90 -2.37
CA PHE A 94 5.34 -12.84 -1.97
C PHE A 94 6.74 -13.41 -1.74
N GLY A 95 7.77 -12.64 -2.07
CA GLY A 95 9.15 -13.06 -1.82
C GLY A 95 10.17 -11.96 -2.05
N GLN A 96 11.34 -12.17 -1.45
CA GLN A 96 12.56 -11.38 -1.66
C GLN A 96 13.66 -12.34 -2.12
N PRO A 97 13.68 -12.72 -3.42
CA PRO A 97 14.57 -13.79 -3.92
C PRO A 97 15.99 -13.31 -4.22
N GLU A 98 16.31 -12.04 -3.98
CA GLU A 98 17.53 -11.35 -4.38
C GLU A 98 18.79 -12.02 -3.86
N ALA A 99 18.78 -12.55 -2.61
CA ALA A 99 19.93 -13.26 -2.04
C ALA A 99 20.30 -14.52 -2.84
N GLY A 100 19.30 -15.17 -3.45
CA GLY A 100 19.53 -16.30 -4.37
C GLY A 100 20.18 -15.91 -5.70
N LEU A 101 20.19 -14.61 -6.03
CA LEU A 101 20.85 -14.04 -7.21
C LEU A 101 22.21 -13.39 -6.88
N GLY A 102 22.65 -13.48 -5.61
CA GLY A 102 23.90 -12.87 -5.16
C GLY A 102 23.83 -11.37 -4.88
N ILE A 103 22.62 -10.80 -4.75
CA ILE A 103 22.40 -9.38 -4.43
C ILE A 103 21.45 -9.25 -3.22
N THR A 104 21.35 -8.05 -2.67
CA THR A 104 20.36 -7.71 -1.65
C THR A 104 19.09 -7.13 -2.30
N PRO A 105 17.92 -7.14 -1.62
CA PRO A 105 16.80 -6.29 -2.01
C PRO A 105 17.26 -4.85 -2.18
N GLY A 106 16.99 -4.24 -3.33
CA GLY A 106 17.57 -2.97 -3.73
C GLY A 106 16.63 -1.76 -3.64
N PHE A 107 15.32 -1.99 -3.52
CA PHE A 107 14.30 -0.94 -3.52
C PHE A 107 13.61 -0.79 -2.16
N GLY A 108 14.35 -1.05 -1.08
CA GLY A 108 13.93 -0.86 0.31
C GLY A 108 13.35 -2.10 0.98
N GLY A 109 13.42 -3.29 0.37
CA GLY A 109 12.87 -4.53 0.92
C GLY A 109 13.46 -4.90 2.28
N THR A 110 14.76 -4.72 2.49
CA THR A 110 15.39 -4.98 3.78
C THR A 110 14.85 -4.07 4.89
N GLN A 111 14.42 -2.85 4.54
CA GLN A 111 13.95 -1.85 5.48
C GLN A 111 12.43 -1.97 5.71
N ARG A 112 11.63 -2.05 4.64
CA ARG A 112 10.19 -2.12 4.74
C ARG A 112 9.71 -3.45 5.29
N LEU A 113 10.26 -4.58 4.82
CA LEU A 113 9.81 -5.88 5.28
C LEU A 113 10.04 -6.04 6.80
N ALA A 114 11.21 -5.61 7.30
CA ALA A 114 11.55 -5.70 8.73
C ALA A 114 10.73 -4.74 9.62
N ARG A 115 10.04 -3.74 9.03
CA ARG A 115 9.13 -2.84 9.74
C ARG A 115 7.67 -3.30 9.68
N VAL A 116 7.31 -4.07 8.64
CA VAL A 116 5.94 -4.53 8.41
C VAL A 116 5.65 -5.85 9.12
N ILE A 117 6.64 -6.78 9.16
CA ILE A 117 6.47 -8.11 9.77
C ILE A 117 7.51 -8.36 10.87
N PRO A 118 7.33 -9.37 11.74
CA PRO A 118 8.34 -9.74 12.74
C PRO A 118 9.72 -9.91 12.11
N VAL A 119 10.73 -9.26 12.69
CA VAL A 119 12.11 -9.18 12.14
C VAL A 119 12.70 -10.56 11.82
N GLY A 120 12.43 -11.57 12.67
CA GLY A 120 12.88 -12.95 12.41
C GLY A 120 12.30 -13.52 11.11
N MET A 121 11.03 -13.25 10.83
CA MET A 121 10.36 -13.68 9.60
C MET A 121 10.92 -12.93 8.37
N ALA A 122 11.17 -11.63 8.49
CA ALA A 122 11.80 -10.84 7.44
C ALA A 122 13.20 -11.39 7.08
N LYS A 123 14.03 -11.65 8.09
CA LYS A 123 15.34 -12.28 7.92
C LYS A 123 15.25 -13.65 7.27
N GLN A 124 14.29 -14.49 7.71
CA GLN A 124 14.10 -15.81 7.14
C GLN A 124 13.74 -15.73 5.66
N MET A 125 12.77 -14.88 5.28
CA MET A 125 12.37 -14.71 3.88
C MET A 125 13.54 -14.24 3.01
N ILE A 126 14.28 -13.21 3.45
CA ILE A 126 15.39 -12.63 2.67
C ILE A 126 16.57 -13.60 2.59
N TYR A 127 16.99 -14.18 3.72
CA TYR A 127 18.20 -15.03 3.75
C TYR A 127 18.02 -16.36 3.02
N THR A 128 16.81 -16.92 3.05
CA THR A 128 16.51 -18.19 2.36
C THR A 128 16.02 -17.98 0.92
N ALA A 129 15.79 -16.71 0.51
CA ALA A 129 15.16 -16.36 -0.76
C ALA A 129 13.81 -17.09 -0.99
N ARG A 130 13.13 -17.48 0.12
CA ARG A 130 11.92 -18.29 0.07
C ARG A 130 10.69 -17.40 -0.21
N ASN A 131 9.88 -17.87 -1.13
CA ASN A 131 8.56 -17.31 -1.37
C ASN A 131 7.54 -17.85 -0.36
N ILE A 132 6.56 -17.01 0.00
CA ILE A 132 5.42 -17.35 0.85
C ILE A 132 4.11 -17.15 0.10
N LYS A 133 3.10 -17.97 0.41
CA LYS A 133 1.75 -17.86 -0.15
C LYS A 133 0.91 -16.82 0.61
N ALA A 134 -0.21 -16.42 0.02
CA ALA A 134 -1.16 -15.45 0.57
C ALA A 134 -1.56 -15.74 2.03
N ALA A 135 -1.87 -17.00 2.37
CA ALA A 135 -2.24 -17.39 3.73
C ALA A 135 -1.12 -17.14 4.76
N ASP A 136 0.14 -17.44 4.40
CA ASP A 136 1.29 -17.14 5.27
C ASP A 136 1.55 -15.63 5.35
N ALA A 137 1.41 -14.92 4.24
CA ALA A 137 1.54 -13.45 4.20
C ALA A 137 0.52 -12.77 5.12
N TYR A 138 -0.72 -13.26 5.16
CA TYR A 138 -1.75 -12.80 6.08
C TYR A 138 -1.40 -13.13 7.54
N ARG A 139 -1.01 -14.37 7.81
CA ARG A 139 -0.66 -14.84 9.17
C ARG A 139 0.47 -14.03 9.82
N ILE A 140 1.43 -13.55 9.02
CA ILE A 140 2.56 -12.75 9.53
C ILE A 140 2.33 -11.24 9.47
N GLY A 141 1.18 -10.79 8.99
CA GLY A 141 0.82 -9.37 8.89
C GLY A 141 1.39 -8.63 7.67
N LEU A 142 1.92 -9.36 6.67
CA LEU A 142 2.38 -8.73 5.42
C LEU A 142 1.21 -8.18 4.60
N VAL A 143 0.05 -8.84 4.63
CA VAL A 143 -1.18 -8.37 3.99
C VAL A 143 -2.32 -8.24 4.99
N ASN A 144 -3.22 -7.31 4.72
CA ASN A 144 -4.37 -7.00 5.58
C ASN A 144 -5.51 -8.01 5.40
N GLU A 145 -5.74 -8.48 4.16
CA GLU A 145 -6.84 -9.39 3.81
C GLU A 145 -6.46 -10.28 2.62
N VAL A 146 -7.06 -11.48 2.56
CA VAL A 146 -6.93 -12.44 1.45
C VAL A 146 -8.33 -12.75 0.90
N TYR A 147 -8.46 -12.76 -0.41
CA TYR A 147 -9.72 -13.01 -1.09
C TYR A 147 -9.63 -14.27 -1.94
N SER A 148 -10.62 -15.14 -1.79
CA SER A 148 -10.77 -16.38 -2.56
C SER A 148 -11.78 -16.20 -3.68
N ALA A 149 -11.76 -17.11 -4.65
CA ALA A 149 -12.76 -17.16 -5.69
C ALA A 149 -14.17 -17.43 -5.12
N GLU A 150 -15.19 -16.82 -5.73
CA GLU A 150 -16.58 -17.19 -5.44
C GLU A 150 -16.97 -18.39 -6.32
N VAL A 151 -17.57 -19.40 -5.67
CA VAL A 151 -18.04 -20.61 -6.36
C VAL A 151 -19.56 -20.78 -6.19
N ASP A 152 -20.22 -21.39 -7.17
CA ASP A 152 -21.62 -21.75 -7.08
C ASP A 152 -21.83 -23.05 -6.25
N ALA A 153 -23.08 -23.51 -6.14
CA ALA A 153 -23.42 -24.71 -5.39
C ALA A 153 -22.81 -26.00 -5.97
N ASP A 154 -22.45 -25.98 -7.25
CA ASP A 154 -21.83 -27.10 -7.96
C ASP A 154 -20.30 -27.03 -7.94
N GLY A 155 -19.71 -25.99 -7.34
CA GLY A 155 -18.27 -25.79 -7.21
C GLY A 155 -17.63 -25.09 -8.42
N ASN A 156 -18.39 -24.57 -9.37
CA ASN A 156 -17.86 -23.81 -10.49
C ASN A 156 -17.51 -22.38 -10.07
N VAL A 157 -16.38 -21.87 -10.54
CA VAL A 157 -15.96 -20.49 -10.28
C VAL A 157 -16.88 -19.51 -11.01
N VAL A 158 -17.61 -18.69 -10.24
CA VAL A 158 -18.47 -17.61 -10.75
C VAL A 158 -17.77 -16.26 -10.78
N LYS A 159 -16.80 -16.04 -9.87
CA LYS A 159 -15.83 -14.93 -9.91
C LYS A 159 -14.47 -15.42 -9.48
N SER A 160 -13.45 -15.02 -10.20
CA SER A 160 -12.07 -15.31 -9.83
C SER A 160 -11.69 -14.57 -8.53
N ALA A 161 -10.70 -15.09 -7.81
CA ALA A 161 -10.16 -14.44 -6.61
C ALA A 161 -9.69 -13.02 -6.90
N GLN A 162 -9.16 -12.75 -8.10
CA GLN A 162 -8.77 -11.42 -8.54
C GLN A 162 -9.97 -10.46 -8.67
N GLU A 163 -11.07 -10.91 -9.26
CA GLU A 163 -12.28 -10.09 -9.39
C GLU A 163 -12.88 -9.77 -8.01
N VAL A 164 -12.94 -10.75 -7.12
CA VAL A 164 -13.40 -10.56 -5.73
C VAL A 164 -12.50 -9.56 -4.99
N MET A 165 -11.19 -9.73 -5.08
CA MET A 165 -10.21 -8.83 -4.48
C MET A 165 -10.32 -7.40 -5.03
N LEU A 166 -10.44 -7.22 -6.35
CA LEU A 166 -10.56 -5.89 -6.97
C LEU A 166 -11.85 -5.20 -6.56
N ALA A 167 -12.97 -5.93 -6.48
CA ALA A 167 -14.24 -5.39 -5.98
C ALA A 167 -14.10 -4.94 -4.51
N ALA A 168 -13.39 -5.71 -3.68
CA ALA A 168 -13.10 -5.35 -2.29
C ALA A 168 -12.19 -4.11 -2.20
N ALA A 169 -11.14 -4.01 -3.03
CA ALA A 169 -10.29 -2.83 -3.11
C ALA A 169 -11.08 -1.57 -3.48
N GLN A 170 -11.97 -1.68 -4.48
CA GLN A 170 -12.85 -0.58 -4.90
C GLN A 170 -13.82 -0.17 -3.78
N LYS A 171 -14.42 -1.14 -3.07
CA LYS A 171 -15.29 -0.87 -1.92
C LYS A 171 -14.55 -0.18 -0.79
N MET A 172 -13.32 -0.61 -0.49
CA MET A 172 -12.45 0.02 0.51
C MET A 172 -12.09 1.45 0.10
N ALA A 173 -11.64 1.67 -1.13
CA ALA A 173 -11.33 2.99 -1.68
C ALA A 173 -12.56 3.92 -1.65
N ALA A 174 -13.73 3.42 -2.01
CA ALA A 174 -14.99 4.18 -1.92
C ALA A 174 -15.34 4.54 -0.46
N THR A 175 -15.01 3.66 0.51
CA THR A 175 -15.20 3.95 1.93
C THR A 175 -14.25 5.04 2.42
N ILE A 176 -12.97 4.97 2.02
CA ILE A 176 -11.98 6.02 2.29
C ILE A 176 -12.43 7.36 1.68
N ALA A 177 -12.89 7.34 0.44
CA ALA A 177 -13.33 8.53 -0.30
C ALA A 177 -14.55 9.25 0.32
N LYS A 178 -15.32 8.57 1.17
CA LYS A 178 -16.44 9.19 1.93
C LYS A 178 -15.98 10.00 3.14
N ASN A 179 -14.74 9.86 3.57
CA ASN A 179 -14.20 10.62 4.69
C ASN A 179 -13.61 11.96 4.23
N ALA A 180 -13.44 12.90 5.17
CA ALA A 180 -12.85 14.21 4.90
C ALA A 180 -11.42 14.06 4.36
N PRO A 181 -11.13 14.53 3.14
CA PRO A 181 -9.89 14.19 2.45
C PRO A 181 -8.65 14.76 3.12
N ILE A 182 -8.73 15.97 3.67
CA ILE A 182 -7.62 16.60 4.39
C ILE A 182 -7.33 15.80 5.67
N ALA A 183 -8.36 15.38 6.40
CA ALA A 183 -8.18 14.57 7.61
C ALA A 183 -7.53 13.20 7.27
N VAL A 184 -7.96 12.52 6.20
CA VAL A 184 -7.34 11.26 5.76
C VAL A 184 -5.86 11.45 5.39
N ARG A 185 -5.53 12.54 4.67
CA ARG A 185 -4.14 12.87 4.32
C ARG A 185 -3.30 13.18 5.57
N ASN A 186 -3.85 13.92 6.51
CA ASN A 186 -3.17 14.24 7.77
C ASN A 186 -2.94 12.98 8.62
N CYS A 187 -3.91 12.06 8.67
CA CYS A 187 -3.71 10.77 9.34
C CYS A 187 -2.56 9.97 8.70
N LYS A 188 -2.52 9.85 7.37
CA LYS A 188 -1.42 9.18 6.67
C LYS A 188 -0.08 9.83 6.99
N LYS A 189 -0.03 11.17 6.91
CA LYS A 189 1.19 11.93 7.19
C LYS A 189 1.65 11.75 8.64
N ALA A 190 0.73 11.84 9.61
CA ALA A 190 1.04 11.65 11.03
C ALA A 190 1.60 10.25 11.30
N ILE A 191 1.00 9.21 10.71
CA ILE A 191 1.47 7.83 10.86
C ILE A 191 2.87 7.66 10.24
N ASN A 192 3.07 8.11 9.00
CA ASN A 192 4.33 7.91 8.30
C ASN A 192 5.50 8.68 8.96
N GLU A 193 5.29 9.97 9.29
CA GLU A 193 6.33 10.78 9.92
C GLU A 193 6.57 10.36 11.38
N GLY A 194 5.50 9.96 12.09
CA GLY A 194 5.61 9.50 13.49
C GLY A 194 6.34 8.17 13.63
N LEU A 195 6.21 7.24 12.67
CA LEU A 195 6.94 5.97 12.69
C LEU A 195 8.46 6.14 12.48
N ASP A 196 8.88 7.25 11.88
CA ASP A 196 10.30 7.59 11.68
C ASP A 196 10.87 8.45 12.84
N ALA A 197 10.05 8.82 13.85
CA ALA A 197 10.41 9.65 14.99
C ALA A 197 10.35 8.87 16.33
N ASP A 198 10.89 9.46 17.40
CA ASP A 198 10.59 8.98 18.76
C ASP A 198 9.14 9.37 19.16
N MET A 199 8.63 8.75 20.23
CA MET A 199 7.25 8.96 20.66
C MET A 199 6.94 10.41 21.00
N ASP A 200 7.84 11.13 21.64
CA ASP A 200 7.64 12.53 22.04
C ASP A 200 7.54 13.45 20.82
N GLN A 201 8.35 13.20 19.81
CA GLN A 201 8.28 13.92 18.53
C GLN A 201 7.05 13.48 17.71
N ALA A 202 6.72 12.19 17.71
CA ALA A 202 5.56 11.65 16.97
C ALA A 202 4.23 12.27 17.44
N VAL A 203 4.01 12.42 18.75
CA VAL A 203 2.79 13.04 19.27
C VAL A 203 2.72 14.53 18.94
N VAL A 204 3.84 15.24 18.86
CA VAL A 204 3.86 16.65 18.42
C VAL A 204 3.48 16.80 16.94
N ILE A 205 3.91 15.84 16.09
CA ILE A 205 3.49 15.77 14.68
C ILE A 205 1.96 15.55 14.61
N GLU A 206 1.43 14.62 15.40
CA GLU A 206 -0.01 14.32 15.47
C GLU A 206 -0.82 15.54 15.93
N GLU A 207 -0.42 16.18 17.04
CA GLU A 207 -1.08 17.37 17.59
C GLU A 207 -1.21 18.48 16.55
N LYS A 208 -0.14 18.77 15.80
CA LYS A 208 -0.13 19.77 14.74
C LYS A 208 -1.11 19.40 13.63
N LEU A 209 -1.03 18.20 13.10
CA LEU A 209 -1.87 17.73 11.99
C LEU A 209 -3.35 17.58 12.42
N PHE A 210 -3.61 17.28 13.69
CA PHE A 210 -4.94 17.33 14.29
C PHE A 210 -5.45 18.77 14.31
N GLY A 211 -4.63 19.73 14.78
CA GLY A 211 -4.97 21.14 14.78
C GLY A 211 -5.30 21.69 13.39
N ASP A 212 -4.49 21.34 12.39
CA ASP A 212 -4.70 21.74 10.99
C ASP A 212 -6.10 21.34 10.46
N CYS A 213 -6.70 20.25 10.97
CA CYS A 213 -8.05 19.86 10.59
C CYS A 213 -9.12 20.85 11.01
N PHE A 214 -8.93 21.61 12.10
CA PHE A 214 -9.92 22.59 12.62
C PHE A 214 -10.00 23.86 11.76
N GLU A 215 -9.08 24.06 10.85
CA GLU A 215 -9.14 25.14 9.86
C GLU A 215 -10.03 24.80 8.66
N THR A 216 -10.44 23.52 8.50
CA THR A 216 -11.19 23.05 7.34
C THR A 216 -12.71 23.22 7.49
N GLU A 217 -13.40 23.51 6.40
CA GLU A 217 -14.86 23.50 6.34
C GLU A 217 -15.43 22.08 6.53
N ASP A 218 -14.70 21.07 6.07
CA ASP A 218 -15.08 19.66 6.21
C ASP A 218 -15.17 19.23 7.69
N GLN A 219 -14.26 19.73 8.56
CA GLN A 219 -14.31 19.49 9.99
C GLN A 219 -15.58 20.09 10.62
N LYS A 220 -15.85 21.35 10.33
CA LYS A 220 -17.03 22.07 10.87
C LYS A 220 -18.32 21.36 10.44
N TYR A 221 -18.43 21.02 9.17
CA TYR A 221 -19.57 20.30 8.63
C TYR A 221 -19.72 18.90 9.26
N GLY A 222 -18.62 18.13 9.33
CA GLY A 222 -18.63 16.77 9.87
C GLY A 222 -19.10 16.71 11.33
N MET A 223 -18.58 17.61 12.17
CA MET A 223 -18.98 17.70 13.58
C MET A 223 -20.42 18.20 13.75
N ALA A 224 -20.84 19.22 12.99
CA ALA A 224 -22.21 19.71 13.01
C ALA A 224 -23.20 18.62 12.57
N PHE A 225 -22.87 17.86 11.52
CA PHE A 225 -23.71 16.74 11.06
C PHE A 225 -23.82 15.64 12.11
N PHE A 226 -22.72 15.29 12.78
CA PHE A 226 -22.71 14.26 13.83
C PHE A 226 -23.54 14.66 15.05
N LEU A 227 -23.51 15.92 15.43
CA LEU A 227 -24.27 16.46 16.58
C LEU A 227 -25.76 16.71 16.27
N ASP A 228 -26.15 16.75 15.00
CA ASP A 228 -27.54 16.95 14.58
C ASP A 228 -28.38 15.71 14.96
N LYS A 229 -29.44 15.96 15.72
CA LYS A 229 -30.38 14.90 16.16
C LYS A 229 -31.36 14.47 15.07
N ASN A 230 -31.43 15.20 13.96
CA ASN A 230 -32.30 14.86 12.84
C ASN A 230 -31.67 13.70 12.01
N LYS A 231 -32.10 12.48 12.30
CA LYS A 231 -31.62 11.25 11.64
C LYS A 231 -32.06 11.08 10.19
N GLU A 232 -32.99 11.91 9.69
CA GLU A 232 -33.46 11.86 8.29
C GLU A 232 -32.53 12.64 7.33
N LYS A 233 -31.61 13.45 7.86
CA LYS A 233 -30.63 14.15 7.03
C LYS A 233 -29.64 13.18 6.39
N VAL A 234 -29.48 13.33 5.09
CA VAL A 234 -28.44 12.63 4.31
C VAL A 234 -27.14 13.42 4.45
N LYS A 235 -26.04 12.70 4.71
CA LYS A 235 -24.72 13.31 4.78
C LYS A 235 -24.24 13.69 3.37
N GLU A 236 -24.01 14.98 3.17
CA GLU A 236 -23.38 15.47 1.94
C GLU A 236 -21.89 15.06 1.87
N PRO A 237 -21.34 14.89 0.65
CA PRO A 237 -19.93 14.61 0.47
C PRO A 237 -19.04 15.75 1.04
N PHE A 238 -17.92 15.37 1.62
CA PHE A 238 -16.88 16.33 2.02
C PHE A 238 -16.25 17.01 0.80
N LYS A 239 -15.96 18.29 0.92
CA LYS A 239 -15.55 19.19 -0.18
C LYS A 239 -14.04 19.25 -0.41
N ASN A 240 -13.23 18.77 0.53
CA ASN A 240 -11.76 18.85 0.47
C ASN A 240 -11.23 20.30 0.68
N CYS A 241 -11.84 21.04 1.58
CA CYS A 241 -11.46 22.41 1.93
C CYS A 241 -11.62 22.70 3.43
#